data_c8027e97b6be32b6ab0898020f34b87b
#
_entry.id   c8027e97b6be32b6ab0898020f34b87b
#
_cell.length_a   1.000
_cell.length_b   1.000
_cell.length_c   1.000
_cell.angle_alpha   90.00
_cell.angle_beta   90.00
_cell.angle_gamma   90.00
#
_symmetry.space_group_name_H-M   'P 1'
#
loop_
_entity.id
_entity.type
_entity.pdbx_description
1 polymer ?
#
loop_
_entity_poly.entity_id
_entity_poly.type
_entity_poly.pdbx_seq_one_letter_code
_entity_poly.pdbx_strand_id
1 'polypeptide(L)'
;MRPDILNPLFAAATTLSGVGPRIAQAIAKLAGERVVDLCWHLPTGLIDRSFAPRVADAPPGAVATLTVQVLEHAPPRIPRLPYRVLCADDSAEIELVFFHAKGDYLKKTLPE
;
A
#
# COMPACT_ATOMS: atom_id res chain seq x y z
N MET A 1 -32.52 -0.84 -23.98
CA MET A 1 -31.84 0.48 -23.92
C MET A 1 -31.25 0.64 -22.53
N ARG A 2 -29.98 1.04 -22.40
CA ARG A 2 -29.31 1.24 -21.14
C ARG A 2 -29.60 2.65 -20.62
N PRO A 3 -29.97 2.84 -19.32
CA PRO A 3 -30.12 4.16 -18.73
C PRO A 3 -28.82 4.97 -18.78
N ASP A 4 -28.89 6.26 -19.07
CA ASP A 4 -27.71 7.13 -19.22
C ASP A 4 -26.87 7.23 -17.94
N ILE A 5 -27.48 7.10 -16.79
CA ILE A 5 -26.81 7.10 -15.47
C ILE A 5 -25.75 5.98 -15.37
N LEU A 6 -25.86 4.92 -16.15
CA LEU A 6 -24.93 3.80 -16.16
C LEU A 6 -23.76 4.00 -17.15
N ASN A 7 -23.80 5.04 -17.98
CA ASN A 7 -22.76 5.26 -18.98
C ASN A 7 -21.34 5.36 -18.40
N PRO A 8 -21.08 6.00 -17.23
CA PRO A 8 -19.76 6.05 -16.63
C PRO A 8 -19.17 4.68 -16.31
N LEU A 9 -20.00 3.69 -15.98
CA LEU A 9 -19.55 2.33 -15.70
C LEU A 9 -18.98 1.61 -16.93
N PHE A 10 -19.41 2.02 -18.12
CA PHE A 10 -18.96 1.41 -19.38
C PHE A 10 -17.81 2.21 -20.04
N ALA A 11 -17.36 3.28 -19.40
CA ALA A 11 -16.18 4.01 -19.82
C ALA A 11 -14.91 3.16 -19.61
N ALA A 12 -13.83 3.50 -20.33
CA ALA A 12 -12.54 2.87 -20.14
C ALA A 12 -12.01 3.11 -18.72
N ALA A 13 -11.29 2.15 -18.14
CA ALA A 13 -10.70 2.29 -16.80
C ALA A 13 -9.75 3.48 -16.68
N THR A 14 -9.17 3.94 -17.79
CA THR A 14 -8.32 5.15 -17.86
C THR A 14 -9.04 6.46 -17.51
N THR A 15 -10.38 6.47 -17.49
CA THR A 15 -11.16 7.63 -17.05
C THR A 15 -11.14 7.82 -15.53
N LEU A 16 -10.73 6.80 -14.80
CA LEU A 16 -10.57 6.89 -13.34
C LEU A 16 -9.33 7.71 -12.99
N SER A 17 -9.47 8.58 -11.98
CA SER A 17 -8.35 9.36 -11.49
C SER A 17 -7.21 8.46 -10.99
N GLY A 18 -5.99 8.77 -11.39
CA GLY A 18 -4.80 7.98 -11.02
C GLY A 18 -4.54 6.74 -11.88
N VAL A 19 -5.43 6.41 -12.83
CA VAL A 19 -5.26 5.27 -13.73
C VAL A 19 -4.64 5.73 -15.05
N GLY A 20 -3.31 5.69 -15.11
CA GLY A 20 -2.57 5.90 -16.36
C GLY A 20 -2.47 4.63 -17.21
N PRO A 21 -1.86 4.69 -18.42
CA PRO A 21 -1.78 3.56 -19.36
C PRO A 21 -1.17 2.29 -18.76
N ARG A 22 -0.15 2.43 -17.92
CA ARG A 22 0.52 1.30 -17.25
C ARG A 22 -0.41 0.58 -16.28
N ILE A 23 -1.16 1.34 -15.47
CA ILE A 23 -2.12 0.78 -14.52
C ILE A 23 -3.31 0.18 -15.27
N ALA A 24 -3.79 0.83 -16.33
CA ALA A 24 -4.86 0.32 -17.17
C ALA A 24 -4.54 -1.04 -17.80
N GLN A 25 -3.29 -1.26 -18.23
CA GLN A 25 -2.86 -2.58 -18.73
C GLN A 25 -2.90 -3.66 -17.64
N ALA A 26 -2.53 -3.33 -16.41
CA ALA A 26 -2.63 -4.26 -15.29
C ALA A 26 -4.08 -4.58 -14.95
N ILE A 27 -4.96 -3.58 -14.94
CA ILE A 27 -6.41 -3.74 -14.73
C ILE A 27 -7.02 -4.60 -15.84
N ALA A 28 -6.67 -4.37 -17.10
CA ALA A 28 -7.17 -5.15 -18.23
C ALA A 28 -6.82 -6.63 -18.13
N LYS A 29 -5.63 -6.96 -17.63
CA LYS A 29 -5.21 -8.35 -17.37
C LYS A 29 -5.93 -8.99 -16.19
N LEU A 30 -6.30 -8.19 -15.18
CA LEU A 30 -6.92 -8.68 -13.95
C LEU A 30 -8.43 -8.85 -14.07
N ALA A 31 -9.12 -7.88 -14.63
CA ALA A 31 -10.57 -7.77 -14.59
C ALA A 31 -11.19 -7.48 -15.97
N GLY A 32 -10.62 -6.52 -16.72
CA GLY A 32 -11.13 -6.04 -17.99
C GLY A 32 -10.81 -4.57 -18.23
N GLU A 33 -11.23 -4.02 -19.35
CA GLU A 33 -10.81 -2.68 -19.79
C GLU A 33 -11.75 -1.55 -19.32
N ARG A 34 -12.92 -1.90 -18.79
CA ARG A 34 -13.97 -0.95 -18.43
C ARG A 34 -14.11 -0.83 -16.91
N VAL A 35 -14.65 0.30 -16.46
CA VAL A 35 -14.92 0.53 -15.03
C VAL A 35 -15.82 -0.56 -14.44
N VAL A 36 -16.85 -1.00 -15.16
CA VAL A 36 -17.77 -2.06 -14.73
C VAL A 36 -17.07 -3.40 -14.48
N ASP A 37 -16.01 -3.69 -15.22
CA ASP A 37 -15.26 -4.94 -15.05
C ASP A 37 -14.60 -5.02 -13.66
N LEU A 38 -14.16 -3.88 -13.10
CA LEU A 38 -13.68 -3.79 -11.73
C LEU A 38 -14.78 -4.08 -10.70
N CYS A 39 -16.01 -3.64 -10.97
CA CYS A 39 -17.15 -3.90 -10.08
C CYS A 39 -17.53 -5.39 -10.06
N TRP A 40 -17.34 -6.11 -11.14
CA TRP A 40 -17.60 -7.55 -11.24
C TRP A 40 -16.45 -8.43 -10.74
N HIS A 41 -15.27 -7.84 -10.53
CA HIS A 41 -14.11 -8.56 -10.01
C HIS A 41 -14.26 -8.80 -8.52
N LEU A 42 -14.47 -10.05 -8.12
CA LEU A 42 -14.62 -10.43 -6.72
C LEU A 42 -13.27 -10.41 -5.99
N PRO A 43 -13.25 -10.02 -4.71
CA PRO A 43 -12.05 -10.12 -3.88
C PRO A 43 -11.56 -11.58 -3.80
N THR A 44 -10.24 -11.78 -3.89
CA THR A 44 -9.60 -13.09 -3.77
C THR A 44 -9.12 -13.40 -2.36
N GLY A 45 -9.11 -12.40 -1.48
CA GLY A 45 -8.67 -12.54 -0.10
C GLY A 45 -9.03 -11.33 0.75
N LEU A 46 -8.90 -11.51 2.04
CA LEU A 46 -9.13 -10.46 3.04
C LEU A 46 -7.87 -10.32 3.90
N ILE A 47 -7.43 -9.09 4.12
CA ILE A 47 -6.37 -8.78 5.09
C ILE A 47 -7.05 -8.21 6.33
N ASP A 48 -7.04 -8.97 7.42
CA ASP A 48 -7.53 -8.50 8.71
C ASP A 48 -6.47 -7.61 9.39
N ARG A 49 -6.81 -6.35 9.63
CA ARG A 49 -5.96 -5.37 10.31
C ARG A 49 -6.44 -5.06 11.73
N SER A 50 -7.41 -5.80 12.25
CA SER A 50 -7.91 -5.62 13.61
C SER A 50 -6.92 -6.11 14.67
N PHE A 51 -6.01 -7.04 14.30
CA PHE A 51 -4.97 -7.50 15.19
C PHE A 51 -3.91 -6.41 15.36
N ALA A 52 -3.91 -5.77 16.52
CA ALA A 52 -3.08 -4.62 16.86
C ALA A 52 -2.30 -4.86 18.18
N PRO A 53 -1.31 -5.77 18.17
CA PRO A 53 -0.49 -6.06 19.34
C PRO A 53 0.55 -4.96 19.58
N ARG A 54 1.22 -5.01 20.75
CA ARG A 54 2.46 -4.27 20.97
C ARG A 54 3.59 -4.89 20.14
N VAL A 55 4.65 -4.14 19.88
CA VAL A 55 5.81 -4.62 19.10
C VAL A 55 6.38 -5.91 19.70
N ALA A 56 6.57 -5.97 21.01
CA ALA A 56 7.11 -7.16 21.70
C ALA A 56 6.22 -8.41 21.57
N ASP A 57 4.91 -8.22 21.41
CA ASP A 57 3.93 -9.31 21.36
C ASP A 57 3.56 -9.71 19.92
N ALA A 58 4.08 -9.02 18.90
CA ALA A 58 3.79 -9.29 17.50
C ALA A 58 4.52 -10.56 17.03
N PRO A 59 3.79 -11.62 16.60
CA PRO A 59 4.42 -12.85 16.16
C PRO A 59 5.08 -12.68 14.79
N PRO A 60 6.25 -13.26 14.55
CA PRO A 60 6.91 -13.26 13.25
C PRO A 60 6.02 -13.89 12.17
N GLY A 61 6.01 -13.28 10.97
CA GLY A 61 5.25 -13.78 9.82
C GLY A 61 3.75 -13.48 9.83
N ALA A 62 3.21 -12.85 10.88
CA ALA A 62 1.82 -12.42 10.93
C ALA A 62 1.65 -10.99 10.41
N VAL A 63 0.46 -10.72 9.84
CA VAL A 63 0.04 -9.34 9.53
C VAL A 63 -0.50 -8.71 10.82
N ALA A 64 0.13 -7.62 11.25
CA ALA A 64 -0.28 -6.88 12.44
C ALA A 64 -0.32 -5.38 12.16
N THR A 65 -1.20 -4.67 12.85
CA THR A 65 -1.24 -3.20 12.86
C THR A 65 -0.47 -2.73 14.10
N LEU A 66 0.63 -2.01 13.91
CA LEU A 66 1.45 -1.50 15.00
C LEU A 66 1.31 0.03 15.07
N THR A 67 1.21 0.54 16.29
CA THR A 67 1.31 1.99 16.56
C THR A 67 2.66 2.24 17.18
N VAL A 68 3.51 2.95 16.45
CA VAL A 68 4.91 3.19 16.84
C VAL A 68 5.30 4.65 16.66
N GLN A 69 6.28 5.10 17.39
CA GLN A 69 6.94 6.38 17.20
C GLN A 69 8.19 6.18 16.34
N VAL A 70 8.40 7.07 15.38
CA VAL A 70 9.63 7.10 14.57
C VAL A 70 10.74 7.70 15.43
N LEU A 71 11.86 6.98 15.56
CA LEU A 71 13.02 7.41 16.33
C LEU A 71 14.13 7.96 15.45
N GLU A 72 14.45 7.26 14.35
CA GLU A 72 15.59 7.60 13.52
C GLU A 72 15.40 7.09 12.09
N HIS A 73 15.86 7.90 11.14
CA HIS A 73 16.00 7.51 9.75
C HIS A 73 17.44 7.11 9.43
N ALA A 74 17.63 5.89 8.90
CA ALA A 74 18.91 5.38 8.44
C ALA A 74 18.91 5.22 6.89
N PRO A 75 19.30 6.28 6.15
CA PRO A 75 19.38 6.21 4.70
C PRO A 75 20.48 5.22 4.26
N PRO A 76 20.31 4.54 3.12
CA PRO A 76 21.30 3.59 2.62
C PRO A 76 22.62 4.29 2.26
N ARG A 77 23.74 3.70 2.65
CA ARG A 77 25.08 4.19 2.29
C ARG A 77 25.42 3.98 0.81
N ILE A 78 24.80 2.97 0.20
CA ILE A 78 24.92 2.63 -1.23
C ILE A 78 23.53 2.32 -1.81
N PRO A 79 23.28 2.62 -3.11
CA PRO A 79 21.95 2.53 -3.73
C PRO A 79 21.28 1.15 -3.69
N ARG A 80 22.03 0.07 -3.44
CA ARG A 80 21.52 -1.30 -3.38
C ARG A 80 21.01 -1.71 -2.01
N LEU A 81 21.32 -0.94 -0.98
CA LEU A 81 20.85 -1.22 0.38
C LEU A 81 19.47 -0.61 0.60
N PRO A 82 18.63 -1.25 1.43
CA PRO A 82 17.33 -0.71 1.76
C PRO A 82 17.46 0.53 2.66
N TYR A 83 16.47 1.40 2.58
CA TYR A 83 16.28 2.48 3.53
C TYR A 83 15.64 1.90 4.80
N ARG A 84 16.14 2.27 5.96
CA ARG A 84 15.67 1.78 7.24
C ARG A 84 15.14 2.93 8.09
N VAL A 85 14.10 2.65 8.86
CA VAL A 85 13.52 3.58 9.81
C VAL A 85 13.37 2.85 11.14
N LEU A 86 14.06 3.31 12.15
CA LEU A 86 13.93 2.78 13.51
C LEU A 86 12.70 3.39 14.18
N CYS A 87 11.84 2.53 14.68
CA CYS A 87 10.62 2.91 15.38
C CYS A 87 10.54 2.14 16.71
N ALA A 88 9.75 2.64 17.64
CA ALA A 88 9.49 1.95 18.90
C ALA A 88 8.07 2.21 19.40
N ASP A 89 7.59 1.32 20.23
CA ASP A 89 6.49 1.57 21.15
C ASP A 89 7.00 1.47 22.61
N ASP A 90 6.10 1.41 23.57
CA ASP A 90 6.43 1.25 24.99
C ASP A 90 7.00 -0.14 25.35
N SER A 91 6.95 -1.10 24.44
CA SER A 91 7.34 -2.49 24.66
C SER A 91 8.67 -2.88 24.02
N ALA A 92 8.96 -2.41 22.80
CA ALA A 92 10.17 -2.77 22.06
C ALA A 92 10.41 -1.84 20.87
N GLU A 93 11.59 -2.00 20.25
CA GLU A 93 11.97 -1.35 19.01
C GLU A 93 11.67 -2.26 17.81
N ILE A 94 11.37 -1.64 16.66
CA ILE A 94 11.17 -2.31 15.37
C ILE A 94 11.81 -1.51 14.25
N GLU A 95 12.43 -2.20 13.32
CA GLU A 95 13.02 -1.57 12.15
C GLU A 95 12.13 -1.78 10.92
N LEU A 96 11.71 -0.68 10.30
CA LEU A 96 11.00 -0.69 9.02
C LEU A 96 12.02 -0.67 7.89
N VAL A 97 11.89 -1.60 6.95
CA VAL A 97 12.81 -1.80 5.83
C VAL A 97 12.12 -1.51 4.51
N PHE A 98 12.62 -0.53 3.76
CA PHE A 98 12.06 -0.09 2.48
C PHE A 98 13.07 -0.32 1.36
N PHE A 99 12.80 -1.25 0.46
CA PHE A 99 13.75 -1.64 -0.60
C PHE A 99 13.81 -0.66 -1.78
N HIS A 100 12.73 0.08 -2.06
CA HIS A 100 12.61 0.94 -3.24
C HIS A 100 12.05 2.33 -2.93
N ALA A 101 12.21 2.81 -1.71
CA ALA A 101 11.66 4.09 -1.32
C ALA A 101 12.62 5.25 -1.56
N LYS A 102 12.07 6.41 -1.90
CA LYS A 102 12.80 7.68 -1.95
C LYS A 102 12.87 8.28 -0.55
N GLY A 103 14.09 8.63 -0.09
CA GLY A 103 14.31 9.13 1.28
C GLY A 103 13.51 10.38 1.62
N ASP A 104 13.39 11.33 0.70
CA ASP A 104 12.59 12.56 0.91
C ASP A 104 11.10 12.25 1.12
N TYR A 105 10.56 11.28 0.39
CA TYR A 105 9.19 10.84 0.57
C TYR A 105 8.99 10.19 1.95
N LEU A 106 9.93 9.33 2.37
CA LEU A 106 9.84 8.67 3.69
C LEU A 106 9.92 9.67 4.82
N LYS A 107 10.84 10.63 4.79
CA LYS A 107 10.95 11.68 5.83
C LYS A 107 9.69 12.54 5.92
N LYS A 108 9.03 12.80 4.79
CA LYS A 108 7.77 13.53 4.77
C LYS A 108 6.59 12.72 5.31
N THR A 109 6.57 11.42 5.03
CA THR A 109 5.46 10.53 5.39
C THR A 109 5.58 9.99 6.81
N LEU A 110 6.81 9.78 7.27
CA LEU A 110 7.17 9.26 8.59
C LEU A 110 8.08 10.27 9.32
N PRO A 111 7.54 11.39 9.80
CA PRO A 111 8.33 12.36 10.56
C PRO A 111 8.80 11.77 11.90
N GLU A 112 9.98 12.20 12.36
CA GLU A 112 10.51 11.89 13.69
C GLU A 112 9.74 12.61 14.79
#